data_c38a474829a059e54263bce77fda38d7
#
_entry.id   c38a474829a059e54263bce77fda38d7
#
_cell.length_a   1.000
_cell.length_b   1.000
_cell.length_c   1.000
_cell.angle_alpha   90.00
_cell.angle_beta   90.00
_cell.angle_gamma   90.00
#
_symmetry.space_group_name_H-M   'P 1'
#
loop_
_entity.id
_entity.type
_entity.pdbx_description
1 polymer ?
#
loop_
_entity_poly.entity_id
_entity_poly.type
_entity_poly.pdbx_seq_one_letter_code
_entity_poly.pdbx_strand_id
1 'polypeptide(L)'
;FACFGMLQGILLPKFRSLYENMNIEPGLFLKSVLFLSASTPYLLAAVCAAILLIILFKIYLFNHMDPFKRKLLLLRIPLLGVHIRMFDTYYVSYQISGLLSGGLSINDAMKLFGDHNQKDFFRKVGESIYDGLNEGHSLETIFMHLPFFESYLTDVLANGQKNGKLDKELYHYSRILLLRMEEKIAALIKLVQPILFASVGMIVIAVYLSVLLPMFTVLEGL
;
A
#
# COMPACT_ATOMS: atom_id res chain seq x y z
N PHE A 1 -9.04 -19.42 4.64
CA PHE A 1 -8.80 -20.27 3.46
C PHE A 1 -9.18 -21.72 3.74
N ALA A 2 -8.71 -22.34 4.84
CA ALA A 2 -9.04 -23.72 5.17
C ALA A 2 -10.56 -23.97 5.38
N CYS A 3 -11.29 -23.07 6.07
CA CYS A 3 -12.74 -23.13 6.22
C CYS A 3 -13.50 -23.05 4.87
N PHE A 4 -13.04 -22.22 3.96
CA PHE A 4 -13.65 -22.05 2.65
C PHE A 4 -13.39 -23.26 1.74
N GLY A 5 -12.19 -23.84 1.80
CA GLY A 5 -11.85 -25.09 1.12
C GLY A 5 -12.65 -26.30 1.64
N MET A 6 -12.92 -26.34 2.95
CA MET A 6 -13.74 -27.37 3.56
C MET A 6 -15.23 -27.23 3.16
N LEU A 7 -15.72 -26.01 3.04
CA LEU A 7 -17.06 -25.70 2.54
C LEU A 7 -17.23 -26.15 1.08
N GLN A 8 -16.25 -25.87 0.22
CA GLN A 8 -16.27 -26.28 -1.19
C GLN A 8 -16.05 -27.79 -1.39
N GLY A 9 -15.13 -28.40 -0.63
CA GLY A 9 -14.74 -29.80 -0.86
C GLY A 9 -15.67 -30.82 -0.23
N ILE A 10 -16.34 -30.49 0.88
CA ILE A 10 -17.10 -31.47 1.69
C ILE A 10 -18.59 -31.12 1.76
N LEU A 11 -18.94 -29.86 2.00
CA LEU A 11 -20.37 -29.49 2.18
C LEU A 11 -21.10 -29.35 0.86
N LEU A 12 -20.54 -28.65 -0.12
CA LEU A 12 -21.22 -28.40 -1.41
C LEU A 12 -21.58 -29.69 -2.17
N PRO A 13 -20.70 -30.71 -2.32
CA PRO A 13 -21.10 -31.96 -3.00
C PRO A 13 -22.16 -32.74 -2.20
N LYS A 14 -22.14 -32.69 -0.88
CA LYS A 14 -23.19 -33.33 -0.05
C LYS A 14 -24.53 -32.62 -0.18
N PHE A 15 -24.55 -31.29 -0.24
CA PHE A 15 -25.79 -30.56 -0.49
C PHE A 15 -26.35 -30.85 -1.88
N ARG A 16 -25.50 -30.88 -2.91
CA ARG A 16 -25.92 -31.19 -4.27
C ARG A 16 -26.56 -32.58 -4.38
N SER A 17 -25.96 -33.60 -3.77
CA SER A 17 -26.52 -34.96 -3.75
C SER A 17 -27.82 -35.07 -2.97
N LEU A 18 -28.01 -34.28 -1.90
CA LEU A 18 -29.27 -34.23 -1.15
C LEU A 18 -30.41 -33.63 -2.00
N TYR A 19 -30.15 -32.53 -2.70
CA TYR A 19 -31.15 -31.89 -3.57
C TYR A 19 -31.47 -32.74 -4.80
N GLU A 20 -30.48 -33.39 -5.41
CA GLU A 20 -30.70 -34.36 -6.53
C GLU A 20 -31.55 -35.56 -6.09
N ASN A 21 -31.34 -36.08 -4.86
CA ASN A 21 -32.13 -37.17 -4.34
C ASN A 21 -33.56 -36.80 -3.92
N MET A 22 -33.81 -35.52 -3.60
CA MET A 22 -35.14 -35.03 -3.21
C MET A 22 -35.96 -34.50 -4.39
N ASN A 23 -35.43 -34.48 -5.61
CA ASN A 23 -36.09 -34.01 -6.84
C ASN A 23 -36.65 -32.57 -6.70
N ILE A 24 -36.03 -31.72 -5.85
CA ILE A 24 -36.41 -30.34 -5.58
C ILE A 24 -35.48 -29.41 -6.38
N GLU A 25 -36.05 -28.51 -7.19
CA GLU A 25 -35.22 -27.52 -7.89
C GLU A 25 -34.50 -26.59 -6.89
N PRO A 26 -33.19 -26.40 -7.07
CA PRO A 26 -32.42 -25.52 -6.20
C PRO A 26 -32.91 -24.07 -6.30
N GLY A 27 -33.34 -23.50 -5.19
CA GLY A 27 -33.82 -22.12 -5.10
C GLY A 27 -32.78 -21.11 -5.61
N LEU A 28 -33.20 -19.91 -5.98
CA LEU A 28 -32.37 -18.85 -6.54
C LEU A 28 -31.12 -18.56 -5.67
N PHE A 29 -31.25 -18.67 -4.35
CA PHE A 29 -30.16 -18.48 -3.41
C PHE A 29 -29.07 -19.57 -3.56
N LEU A 30 -29.47 -20.82 -3.64
CA LEU A 30 -28.52 -21.93 -3.80
C LEU A 30 -27.86 -21.92 -5.18
N LYS A 31 -28.61 -21.55 -6.25
CA LYS A 31 -28.04 -21.31 -7.60
C LYS A 31 -26.97 -20.21 -7.58
N SER A 32 -27.20 -19.13 -6.84
CA SER A 32 -26.23 -18.04 -6.70
C SER A 32 -24.96 -18.49 -5.95
N VAL A 33 -25.11 -19.27 -4.87
CA VAL A 33 -23.99 -19.81 -4.09
C VAL A 33 -23.18 -20.82 -4.91
N LEU A 34 -23.84 -21.70 -5.65
CA LEU A 34 -23.20 -22.68 -6.53
C LEU A 34 -22.46 -21.99 -7.69
N PHE A 35 -23.05 -20.97 -8.29
CA PHE A 35 -22.42 -20.17 -9.34
C PHE A 35 -21.18 -19.42 -8.82
N LEU A 36 -21.30 -18.80 -7.64
CA LEU A 36 -20.19 -18.11 -7.00
C LEU A 36 -19.06 -19.09 -6.66
N SER A 37 -19.38 -20.27 -6.14
CA SER A 37 -18.38 -21.29 -5.79
C SER A 37 -17.68 -21.88 -7.02
N ALA A 38 -18.42 -22.12 -8.10
CA ALA A 38 -17.86 -22.61 -9.36
C ALA A 38 -16.94 -21.56 -10.04
N SER A 39 -17.26 -20.28 -9.85
CA SER A 39 -16.48 -19.15 -10.40
C SER A 39 -15.25 -18.80 -9.57
N THR A 40 -15.19 -19.22 -8.29
CA THR A 40 -14.09 -18.86 -7.37
C THR A 40 -12.69 -19.26 -7.88
N PRO A 41 -12.42 -20.47 -8.42
CA PRO A 41 -11.10 -20.82 -8.93
C PRO A 41 -10.71 -19.96 -10.15
N TYR A 42 -11.68 -19.61 -11.01
CA TYR A 42 -11.43 -18.74 -12.17
C TYR A 42 -11.17 -17.28 -11.74
N LEU A 43 -11.89 -16.78 -10.73
CA LEU A 43 -11.66 -15.46 -10.15
C LEU A 43 -10.29 -15.38 -9.47
N LEU A 44 -9.90 -16.41 -8.71
CA LEU A 44 -8.56 -16.48 -8.12
C LEU A 44 -7.47 -16.54 -9.19
N ALA A 45 -7.65 -17.36 -10.22
CA ALA A 45 -6.73 -17.44 -11.35
C ALA A 45 -6.63 -16.10 -12.10
N ALA A 46 -7.76 -15.41 -12.33
CA ALA A 46 -7.80 -14.12 -12.97
C ALA A 46 -7.10 -13.03 -12.12
N VAL A 47 -7.32 -13.04 -10.79
CA VAL A 47 -6.64 -12.12 -9.86
C VAL A 47 -5.14 -12.42 -9.83
N CYS A 48 -4.72 -13.68 -9.74
CA CYS A 48 -3.30 -14.07 -9.82
C CYS A 48 -2.67 -13.66 -11.16
N ALA A 49 -3.36 -13.90 -12.28
CA ALA A 49 -2.90 -13.49 -13.61
C ALA A 49 -2.80 -11.96 -13.73
N ALA A 50 -3.78 -11.22 -13.20
CA ALA A 50 -3.74 -9.75 -13.17
C ALA A 50 -2.58 -9.22 -12.32
N ILE A 51 -2.34 -9.81 -11.14
CA ILE A 51 -1.20 -9.48 -10.29
C ILE A 51 0.12 -9.77 -11.02
N LEU A 52 0.20 -10.91 -11.69
CA LEU A 52 1.39 -11.32 -12.44
C LEU A 52 1.64 -10.39 -13.64
N LEU A 53 0.60 -10.02 -14.38
CA LEU A 53 0.66 -9.02 -15.45
C LEU A 53 1.09 -7.64 -14.93
N ILE A 54 0.57 -7.20 -13.80
CA ILE A 54 0.97 -5.93 -13.16
C ILE A 54 2.45 -5.98 -12.75
N ILE A 55 2.92 -7.11 -12.21
CA ILE A 55 4.32 -7.31 -11.83
C ILE A 55 5.22 -7.31 -13.08
N LEU A 56 4.86 -8.04 -14.12
CA LEU A 56 5.59 -8.09 -15.39
C LEU A 56 5.60 -6.71 -16.08
N PHE A 57 4.46 -6.03 -16.12
CA PHE A 57 4.35 -4.67 -16.65
C PHE A 57 5.22 -3.70 -15.87
N LYS A 58 5.25 -3.84 -14.53
CA LYS A 58 6.11 -3.06 -13.64
C LYS A 58 7.59 -3.30 -13.94
N ILE A 59 8.00 -4.58 -14.09
CA ILE A 59 9.40 -4.94 -14.37
C ILE A 59 9.81 -4.44 -15.77
N TYR A 60 8.95 -4.60 -16.76
CA TYR A 60 9.30 -4.27 -18.16
C TYR A 60 9.30 -2.77 -18.45
N LEU A 61 8.24 -2.03 -18.02
CA LEU A 61 8.16 -0.58 -18.26
C LEU A 61 9.04 0.24 -17.32
N PHE A 62 9.16 -0.18 -16.06
CA PHE A 62 9.84 0.63 -15.05
C PHE A 62 11.37 0.47 -15.05
N ASN A 63 11.92 -0.60 -15.60
CA ASN A 63 13.37 -0.81 -15.59
C ASN A 63 14.14 0.08 -16.58
N HIS A 64 13.44 0.65 -17.57
CA HIS A 64 14.01 1.52 -18.61
C HIS A 64 13.67 3.00 -18.48
N MET A 65 12.89 3.38 -17.46
CA MET A 65 12.48 4.77 -17.24
C MET A 65 13.41 5.49 -16.27
N ASP A 66 13.66 6.78 -16.52
CA ASP A 66 14.35 7.68 -15.59
C ASP A 66 13.68 7.61 -14.19
N PRO A 67 14.47 7.39 -13.09
CA PRO A 67 13.95 7.31 -11.73
C PRO A 67 13.03 8.47 -11.34
N PHE A 68 13.29 9.69 -11.80
CA PHE A 68 12.45 10.86 -11.52
C PHE A 68 11.10 10.78 -12.22
N LYS A 69 11.06 10.39 -13.50
CA LYS A 69 9.80 10.22 -14.27
C LYS A 69 8.94 9.12 -13.66
N ARG A 70 9.58 8.01 -13.29
CA ARG A 70 8.92 6.90 -12.58
C ARG A 70 8.30 7.35 -11.27
N LYS A 71 9.03 8.13 -10.48
CA LYS A 71 8.55 8.64 -9.20
C LYS A 71 7.37 9.60 -9.39
N LEU A 72 7.46 10.49 -10.38
CA LEU A 72 6.40 11.44 -10.69
C LEU A 72 5.08 10.73 -11.06
N LEU A 73 5.18 9.63 -11.80
CA LEU A 73 4.00 8.82 -12.16
C LEU A 73 3.34 8.19 -10.92
N LEU A 74 4.13 7.69 -9.98
CA LEU A 74 3.63 7.13 -8.71
C LEU A 74 2.95 8.20 -7.84
N LEU A 75 3.47 9.42 -7.85
CA LEU A 75 2.90 10.55 -7.10
C LEU A 75 1.55 11.04 -7.66
N ARG A 76 1.23 10.74 -8.94
CA ARG A 76 -0.07 11.07 -9.55
C ARG A 76 -1.22 10.20 -9.03
N ILE A 77 -0.93 9.08 -8.39
CA ILE A 77 -1.98 8.21 -7.81
C ILE A 77 -2.49 8.87 -6.51
N PRO A 78 -3.76 9.30 -6.45
CA PRO A 78 -4.24 10.23 -5.41
C PRO A 78 -4.11 9.70 -3.97
N LEU A 79 -4.31 8.42 -3.73
CA LEU A 79 -4.18 7.83 -2.39
C LEU A 79 -2.73 7.49 -2.03
N LEU A 80 -1.98 6.94 -3.00
CA LEU A 80 -0.59 6.48 -2.78
C LEU A 80 0.42 7.63 -2.82
N GLY A 81 0.19 8.63 -3.66
CA GLY A 81 1.13 9.74 -3.86
C GLY A 81 1.41 10.53 -2.58
N VAL A 82 0.38 10.79 -1.77
CA VAL A 82 0.52 11.49 -0.49
C VAL A 82 1.41 10.70 0.48
N HIS A 83 1.19 9.38 0.59
CA HIS A 83 1.98 8.53 1.48
C HIS A 83 3.43 8.37 1.00
N ILE A 84 3.62 8.23 -0.32
CA ILE A 84 4.95 8.15 -0.93
C ILE A 84 5.72 9.44 -0.69
N ARG A 85 5.11 10.61 -0.91
CA ARG A 85 5.72 11.92 -0.68
C ARG A 85 6.14 12.08 0.78
N MET A 86 5.26 11.75 1.71
CA MET A 86 5.53 11.82 3.14
C MET A 86 6.68 10.88 3.55
N PHE A 87 6.69 9.64 3.04
CA PHE A 87 7.76 8.69 3.30
C PHE A 87 9.11 9.15 2.73
N ASP A 88 9.13 9.66 1.50
CA ASP A 88 10.36 10.15 0.87
C ASP A 88 10.91 11.37 1.62
N THR A 89 10.03 12.27 2.04
CA THR A 89 10.41 13.44 2.84
C THR A 89 10.97 13.01 4.20
N TYR A 90 10.31 12.06 4.87
CA TYR A 90 10.82 11.47 6.10
C TYR A 90 12.23 10.89 5.91
N TYR A 91 12.38 10.03 4.90
CA TYR A 91 13.64 9.32 4.65
C TYR A 91 14.79 10.27 4.40
N VAL A 92 14.61 11.25 3.51
CA VAL A 92 15.63 12.25 3.18
C VAL A 92 15.96 13.11 4.40
N SER A 93 14.96 13.62 5.11
CA SER A 93 15.16 14.45 6.30
C SER A 93 15.91 13.70 7.40
N TYR A 94 15.54 12.44 7.65
CA TYR A 94 16.19 11.60 8.66
C TYR A 94 17.64 11.29 8.31
N GLN A 95 17.92 10.87 7.07
CA GLN A 95 19.26 10.53 6.63
C GLN A 95 20.18 11.73 6.62
N ILE A 96 19.73 12.86 6.07
CA ILE A 96 20.52 14.09 6.04
C ILE A 96 20.78 14.60 7.45
N SER A 97 19.79 14.60 8.34
CA SER A 97 19.99 15.02 9.72
C SER A 97 21.05 14.18 10.42
N GLY A 98 21.06 12.85 10.21
CA GLY A 98 22.06 11.95 10.76
C GLY A 98 23.48 12.25 10.28
N LEU A 99 23.64 12.51 8.98
CA LEU A 99 24.94 12.87 8.39
C LEU A 99 25.48 14.22 8.92
N LEU A 100 24.60 15.22 9.00
CA LEU A 100 24.95 16.54 9.54
C LEU A 100 25.25 16.48 11.05
N SER A 101 24.49 15.70 11.81
CA SER A 101 24.75 15.47 13.23
C SER A 101 26.10 14.73 13.49
N GLY A 102 26.55 13.94 12.50
CA GLY A 102 27.85 13.33 12.46
C GLY A 102 29.02 14.31 12.18
N GLY A 103 28.72 15.60 11.98
CA GLY A 103 29.73 16.65 11.75
C GLY A 103 30.13 16.83 10.28
N LEU A 104 29.45 16.19 9.34
CA LEU A 104 29.72 16.40 7.92
C LEU A 104 29.21 17.78 7.45
N SER A 105 29.96 18.39 6.53
CA SER A 105 29.45 19.57 5.81
C SER A 105 28.21 19.22 4.99
N ILE A 106 27.41 20.20 4.63
CA ILE A 106 26.20 19.99 3.81
C ILE A 106 26.59 19.33 2.47
N ASN A 107 27.66 19.77 1.82
CA ASN A 107 28.13 19.19 0.57
C ASN A 107 28.56 17.74 0.73
N ASP A 108 29.35 17.43 1.74
CA ASP A 108 29.81 16.06 2.00
C ASP A 108 28.64 15.15 2.37
N ALA A 109 27.70 15.66 3.17
CA ALA A 109 26.50 14.92 3.54
C ALA A 109 25.65 14.56 2.30
N MET A 110 25.47 15.49 1.35
CA MET A 110 24.71 15.24 0.12
C MET A 110 25.42 14.27 -0.80
N LYS A 111 26.74 14.41 -0.96
CA LYS A 111 27.55 13.47 -1.73
C LYS A 111 27.46 12.07 -1.14
N LEU A 112 27.66 11.92 0.17
CA LEU A 112 27.59 10.63 0.84
C LEU A 112 26.20 10.02 0.78
N PHE A 113 25.15 10.84 0.89
CA PHE A 113 23.76 10.42 0.72
C PHE A 113 23.50 9.85 -0.67
N GLY A 114 24.02 10.47 -1.73
CA GLY A 114 23.93 9.97 -3.10
C GLY A 114 24.70 8.66 -3.28
N ASP A 115 25.97 8.63 -2.90
CA ASP A 115 26.90 7.51 -3.13
C ASP A 115 26.46 6.22 -2.40
N HIS A 116 25.95 6.32 -1.17
CA HIS A 116 25.56 5.17 -0.37
C HIS A 116 24.13 4.69 -0.58
N ASN A 117 23.33 5.41 -1.38
CA ASN A 117 21.94 5.03 -1.58
C ASN A 117 21.79 3.95 -2.64
N GLN A 118 21.31 2.76 -2.24
CA GLN A 118 21.05 1.63 -3.16
C GLN A 118 19.84 1.88 -4.08
N LYS A 119 18.95 2.82 -3.75
CA LYS A 119 17.79 3.15 -4.56
C LYS A 119 18.16 4.24 -5.56
N ASP A 120 18.05 3.97 -6.85
CA ASP A 120 18.37 4.90 -7.94
C ASP A 120 17.71 6.28 -7.80
N PHE A 121 16.50 6.32 -7.24
CA PHE A 121 15.80 7.60 -7.00
C PHE A 121 16.55 8.47 -5.99
N PHE A 122 16.90 7.94 -4.83
CA PHE A 122 17.58 8.74 -3.80
C PHE A 122 19.04 9.05 -4.16
N ARG A 123 19.71 8.15 -4.91
CA ARG A 123 21.02 8.44 -5.47
C ARG A 123 20.95 9.66 -6.38
N LYS A 124 20.03 9.69 -7.35
CA LYS A 124 19.82 10.86 -8.22
C LYS A 124 19.40 12.11 -7.47
N VAL A 125 18.62 11.99 -6.41
CA VAL A 125 18.29 13.13 -5.54
C VAL A 125 19.55 13.68 -4.89
N GLY A 126 20.39 12.84 -4.32
CA GLY A 126 21.68 13.26 -3.71
C GLY A 126 22.60 13.94 -4.72
N GLU A 127 22.77 13.33 -5.91
CA GLU A 127 23.55 13.90 -7.02
C GLU A 127 22.99 15.28 -7.44
N SER A 128 21.69 15.37 -7.65
CA SER A 128 21.05 16.65 -8.06
C SER A 128 21.19 17.74 -7.02
N ILE A 129 21.13 17.40 -5.73
CA ILE A 129 21.34 18.37 -4.65
C ILE A 129 22.82 18.78 -4.57
N TYR A 130 23.74 17.81 -4.65
CA TYR A 130 25.16 18.07 -4.64
C TYR A 130 25.59 18.99 -5.79
N ASP A 131 25.13 18.73 -7.00
CA ASP A 131 25.40 19.53 -8.18
C ASP A 131 24.85 20.97 -8.03
N GLY A 132 23.58 21.10 -7.59
CA GLY A 132 22.98 22.40 -7.34
C GLY A 132 23.71 23.23 -6.27
N LEU A 133 24.22 22.58 -5.22
CA LEU A 133 25.05 23.26 -4.19
C LEU A 133 26.38 23.74 -4.76
N ASN A 134 27.02 22.96 -5.62
CA ASN A 134 28.26 23.34 -6.30
C ASN A 134 28.05 24.49 -7.29
N GLU A 135 26.86 24.60 -7.88
CA GLU A 135 26.44 25.75 -8.70
C GLU A 135 26.10 27.00 -7.89
N GLY A 136 26.13 26.90 -6.54
CA GLY A 136 25.87 28.02 -5.63
C GLY A 136 24.39 28.22 -5.28
N HIS A 137 23.52 27.28 -5.62
CA HIS A 137 22.10 27.35 -5.23
C HIS A 137 21.93 27.01 -3.75
N SER A 138 20.95 27.63 -3.08
CA SER A 138 20.60 27.26 -1.70
C SER A 138 19.84 25.94 -1.66
N LEU A 139 19.94 25.19 -0.54
CA LEU A 139 19.15 23.98 -0.35
C LEU A 139 17.66 24.21 -0.56
N GLU A 140 17.13 25.31 -0.04
CA GLU A 140 15.74 25.70 -0.20
C GLU A 140 15.37 25.76 -1.68
N THR A 141 16.15 26.49 -2.49
CA THR A 141 15.92 26.65 -3.94
C THR A 141 15.96 25.30 -4.66
N ILE A 142 16.90 24.43 -4.33
CA ILE A 142 17.04 23.12 -4.95
C ILE A 142 15.80 22.26 -4.62
N PHE A 143 15.38 22.21 -3.36
CA PHE A 143 14.22 21.40 -2.96
C PHE A 143 12.89 21.94 -3.47
N MET A 144 12.75 23.25 -3.69
CA MET A 144 11.57 23.83 -4.36
C MET A 144 11.35 23.27 -5.76
N HIS A 145 12.42 22.90 -6.48
CA HIS A 145 12.35 22.30 -7.82
C HIS A 145 12.16 20.79 -7.81
N LEU A 146 12.15 20.15 -6.62
CA LEU A 146 11.95 18.72 -6.46
C LEU A 146 10.51 18.40 -5.99
N PRO A 147 9.57 18.11 -6.91
CA PRO A 147 8.14 17.93 -6.59
C PRO A 147 7.85 16.63 -5.81
N PHE A 148 8.89 15.90 -5.44
CA PHE A 148 8.80 14.59 -4.77
C PHE A 148 8.60 14.69 -3.27
N PHE A 149 8.87 15.84 -2.68
CA PHE A 149 8.87 16.08 -1.24
C PHE A 149 7.68 16.95 -0.81
N GLU A 150 7.38 16.95 0.49
CA GLU A 150 6.38 17.86 1.05
C GLU A 150 6.89 19.31 0.97
N SER A 151 6.02 20.24 0.62
CA SER A 151 6.37 21.66 0.45
C SER A 151 6.95 22.27 1.74
N TYR A 152 6.46 21.81 2.91
CA TYR A 152 6.94 22.30 4.20
C TYR A 152 8.42 21.97 4.46
N LEU A 153 9.02 21.00 3.75
CA LEU A 153 10.45 20.70 3.87
C LEU A 153 11.30 21.90 3.49
N THR A 154 10.89 22.72 2.50
CA THR A 154 11.64 23.92 2.10
C THR A 154 11.72 24.94 3.23
N ASP A 155 10.63 25.12 3.98
CA ASP A 155 10.61 26.03 5.14
C ASP A 155 11.52 25.53 6.26
N VAL A 156 11.52 24.20 6.49
CA VAL A 156 12.42 23.56 7.48
C VAL A 156 13.88 23.76 7.10
N LEU A 157 14.22 23.59 5.82
CA LEU A 157 15.57 23.80 5.29
C LEU A 157 16.02 25.25 5.45
N ALA A 158 15.16 26.21 5.03
CA ALA A 158 15.45 27.63 5.15
C ALA A 158 15.70 28.06 6.61
N ASN A 159 14.79 27.65 7.51
CA ASN A 159 14.90 27.97 8.93
C ASN A 159 16.12 27.31 9.57
N GLY A 160 16.36 26.02 9.26
CA GLY A 160 17.51 25.28 9.78
C GLY A 160 18.85 25.87 9.35
N GLN A 161 18.99 26.27 8.09
CA GLN A 161 20.18 26.94 7.58
C GLN A 161 20.39 28.30 8.24
N LYS A 162 19.34 29.12 8.31
CA LYS A 162 19.39 30.45 8.92
C LYS A 162 19.80 30.40 10.39
N ASN A 163 19.35 29.40 11.12
CA ASN A 163 19.63 29.26 12.57
C ASN A 163 20.88 28.43 12.87
N GLY A 164 21.56 27.89 11.85
CA GLY A 164 22.71 27.00 12.04
C GLY A 164 22.40 25.69 12.78
N LYS A 165 21.14 25.22 12.68
CA LYS A 165 20.63 24.03 13.38
C LYS A 165 19.89 23.09 12.41
N LEU A 166 20.39 23.00 11.19
CA LEU A 166 19.75 22.24 10.13
C LEU A 166 19.60 20.75 10.49
N ASP A 167 20.58 20.19 11.15
CA ASP A 167 20.58 18.82 11.67
C ASP A 167 19.37 18.56 12.59
N LYS A 168 19.14 19.46 13.55
CA LYS A 168 18.07 19.33 14.54
C LYS A 168 16.69 19.57 13.95
N GLU A 169 16.55 20.58 13.09
CA GLU A 169 15.28 20.88 12.42
C GLU A 169 14.84 19.74 11.52
N LEU A 170 15.74 19.17 10.72
CA LEU A 170 15.46 18.00 9.89
C LEU A 170 15.13 16.76 10.72
N TYR A 171 15.84 16.53 11.82
CA TYR A 171 15.51 15.43 12.73
C TYR A 171 14.12 15.59 13.33
N HIS A 172 13.81 16.77 13.84
CA HIS A 172 12.49 17.10 14.40
C HIS A 172 11.38 16.86 13.37
N TYR A 173 11.58 17.37 12.18
CA TYR A 173 10.61 17.21 11.09
C TYR A 173 10.43 15.74 10.69
N SER A 174 11.51 14.99 10.58
CA SER A 174 11.42 13.54 10.31
C SER A 174 10.61 12.81 11.39
N ARG A 175 10.74 13.15 12.66
CA ARG A 175 9.97 12.57 13.76
C ARG A 175 8.47 12.89 13.64
N ILE A 176 8.12 14.12 13.28
CA ILE A 176 6.73 14.51 13.03
C ILE A 176 6.12 13.70 11.86
N LEU A 177 6.88 13.52 10.78
CA LEU A 177 6.43 12.72 9.63
C LEU A 177 6.23 11.25 10.01
N LEU A 178 7.13 10.69 10.82
CA LEU A 178 7.01 9.33 11.33
C LEU A 178 5.72 9.13 12.13
N LEU A 179 5.45 10.03 13.09
CA LEU A 179 4.24 9.99 13.90
C LEU A 179 2.97 10.07 13.03
N ARG A 180 2.96 10.96 12.03
CA ARG A 180 1.84 11.06 11.07
C ARG A 180 1.65 9.77 10.27
N MET A 181 2.72 9.06 9.91
CA MET A 181 2.64 7.76 9.24
C MET A 181 2.07 6.69 10.17
N GLU A 182 2.53 6.64 11.42
CA GLU A 182 2.05 5.71 12.44
C GLU A 182 0.54 5.90 12.69
N GLU A 183 0.07 7.14 12.83
CA GLU A 183 -1.35 7.46 13.00
C GLU A 183 -2.19 6.97 11.81
N LYS A 184 -1.72 7.18 10.58
CA LYS A 184 -2.42 6.72 9.39
C LYS A 184 -2.49 5.19 9.30
N ILE A 185 -1.40 4.50 9.66
CA ILE A 185 -1.37 3.03 9.71
C ILE A 185 -2.32 2.53 10.80
N ALA A 186 -2.32 3.14 11.98
CA ALA A 186 -3.23 2.79 13.06
C ALA A 186 -4.71 2.98 12.67
N ALA A 187 -5.02 4.04 11.92
CA ALA A 187 -6.37 4.28 11.40
C ALA A 187 -6.80 3.19 10.40
N LEU A 188 -5.90 2.74 9.52
CA LEU A 188 -6.17 1.63 8.60
C LEU A 188 -6.42 0.32 9.35
N ILE A 189 -5.61 0.01 10.37
CA ILE A 189 -5.80 -1.20 11.19
C ILE A 189 -7.15 -1.17 11.91
N LYS A 190 -7.55 -0.03 12.47
CA LYS A 190 -8.86 0.14 13.09
C LYS A 190 -10.03 -0.09 12.13
N LEU A 191 -9.86 0.17 10.85
CA LEU A 191 -10.88 -0.10 9.83
C LEU A 191 -10.96 -1.59 9.44
N VAL A 192 -9.83 -2.29 9.48
CA VAL A 192 -9.76 -3.72 9.11
C VAL A 192 -10.55 -4.58 10.10
N GLN A 193 -10.53 -4.27 11.38
CA GLN A 193 -11.18 -5.04 12.43
C GLN A 193 -12.70 -5.19 12.23
N PRO A 194 -13.51 -4.12 12.04
CA PRO A 194 -14.94 -4.26 11.80
C PRO A 194 -15.26 -4.98 10.49
N ILE A 195 -14.43 -4.83 9.45
CA ILE A 195 -14.60 -5.55 8.20
C ILE A 195 -14.41 -7.05 8.40
N LEU A 196 -13.42 -7.46 9.18
CA LEU A 196 -13.20 -8.87 9.54
C LEU A 196 -14.39 -9.44 10.31
N PHE A 197 -14.88 -8.74 11.34
CA PHE A 197 -16.04 -9.20 12.10
C PHE A 197 -17.30 -9.29 11.25
N ALA A 198 -17.56 -8.31 10.40
CA ALA A 198 -18.68 -8.33 9.47
C ALA A 198 -18.59 -9.51 8.49
N SER A 199 -17.40 -9.80 7.96
CA SER A 199 -17.19 -10.93 7.05
C SER A 199 -17.42 -12.28 7.73
N VAL A 200 -16.92 -12.46 8.95
CA VAL A 200 -17.16 -13.69 9.73
C VAL A 200 -18.64 -13.83 10.06
N GLY A 201 -19.29 -12.76 10.52
CA GLY A 201 -20.74 -12.76 10.79
C GLY A 201 -21.56 -13.15 9.57
N MET A 202 -21.21 -12.61 8.38
CA MET A 202 -21.90 -12.94 7.14
C MET A 202 -21.72 -14.42 6.75
N ILE A 203 -20.53 -14.99 6.96
CA ILE A 203 -20.27 -16.42 6.71
C ILE A 203 -21.12 -17.28 7.67
N VAL A 204 -21.19 -16.94 8.93
CA VAL A 204 -22.01 -17.67 9.91
C VAL A 204 -23.49 -17.64 9.52
N ILE A 205 -24.02 -16.47 9.16
CA ILE A 205 -25.41 -16.33 8.70
C ILE A 205 -25.65 -17.17 7.45
N ALA A 206 -24.73 -17.14 6.48
CA ALA A 206 -24.86 -17.94 5.25
C ALA A 206 -24.91 -19.44 5.54
N VAL A 207 -24.09 -19.93 6.47
CA VAL A 207 -24.11 -21.34 6.91
C VAL A 207 -25.46 -21.69 7.57
N TYR A 208 -25.94 -20.85 8.48
CA TYR A 208 -27.24 -21.08 9.14
C TYR A 208 -28.40 -21.08 8.14
N LEU A 209 -28.45 -20.12 7.24
CA LEU A 209 -29.47 -20.07 6.18
C LEU A 209 -29.43 -21.30 5.26
N SER A 210 -28.22 -21.80 4.95
CA SER A 210 -28.06 -23.02 4.12
C SER A 210 -28.63 -24.27 4.76
N VAL A 211 -28.71 -24.30 6.10
CA VAL A 211 -29.30 -25.44 6.85
C VAL A 211 -30.81 -25.25 7.07
N LEU A 212 -31.22 -24.01 7.40
CA LEU A 212 -32.62 -23.71 7.75
C LEU A 212 -33.56 -23.70 6.51
N LEU A 213 -33.09 -23.15 5.38
CA LEU A 213 -33.92 -23.04 4.18
C LEU A 213 -34.48 -24.41 3.69
N PRO A 214 -33.69 -25.47 3.53
CA PRO A 214 -34.23 -26.77 3.14
C PRO A 214 -35.18 -27.37 4.20
N MET A 215 -34.99 -27.04 5.48
CA MET A 215 -35.87 -27.53 6.53
C MET A 215 -37.27 -26.90 6.47
N PHE A 216 -37.37 -25.62 6.11
CA PHE A 216 -38.66 -24.95 5.91
C PHE A 216 -39.38 -25.42 4.66
N THR A 217 -38.68 -25.67 3.53
CA THR A 217 -39.27 -26.18 2.32
C THR A 217 -39.87 -27.59 2.47
N VAL A 218 -39.28 -28.41 3.35
CA VAL A 218 -39.84 -29.73 3.67
C VAL A 218 -41.11 -29.63 4.54
N LEU A 219 -41.18 -28.60 5.43
CA LEU A 219 -42.38 -28.36 6.26
C LEU A 219 -43.57 -27.77 5.48
N GLU A 220 -43.33 -26.96 4.44
CA GLU A 220 -44.35 -26.39 3.58
C GLU A 220 -44.90 -27.38 2.52
N GLY A 221 -44.19 -28.49 2.28
CA GLY A 221 -44.59 -29.59 1.37
C GLY A 221 -45.39 -30.72 2.00
N LEU A 222 -45.66 -30.66 3.33
CA LEU A 222 -46.53 -31.52 4.08
C LEU A 222 -47.88 -30.90 4.32
#